data_68392b50e4cc9af2a4574303fb0dd347
#
_entry.id   68392b50e4cc9af2a4574303fb0dd347
#
_cell.length_a   1.000
_cell.length_b   1.000
_cell.length_c   1.000
_cell.angle_alpha   90.00
_cell.angle_beta   90.00
_cell.angle_gamma   90.00
#
_symmetry.space_group_name_H-M   'P 1'
#
loop_
_entity.id
_entity.type
_entity.pdbx_description
1 polymer ?
#
loop_
_entity_poly.entity_id
_entity_poly.type
_entity_poly.pdbx_seq_one_letter_code
_entity_poly.pdbx_strand_id
1 'polypeptide(L)'
;MSDRLVLVKEYIKVHEGLVLHVYKDSLGKKTIGYGHLVLPGENFTTITKEQANQLFEKDFQKHYEQAKRFPGFSKLPFQKQTVII
;
A
#
# COMPACT_ATOMS: atom_id res chain seq x y z
N MET A 1 -0.73 -12.25 -13.13
CA MET A 1 -0.04 -11.05 -12.60
C MET A 1 1.40 -11.07 -13.08
N SER A 2 1.91 -9.93 -13.54
CA SER A 2 3.29 -9.89 -14.01
C SER A 2 4.27 -9.89 -12.84
N ASP A 3 5.47 -10.46 -13.05
CA ASP A 3 6.53 -10.46 -12.04
C ASP A 3 6.89 -9.04 -11.59
N ARG A 4 6.73 -8.08 -12.50
CA ARG A 4 6.99 -6.67 -12.22
C ARG A 4 6.08 -6.13 -11.12
N LEU A 5 4.79 -6.48 -11.13
CA LEU A 5 3.86 -6.05 -10.09
C LEU A 5 4.19 -6.70 -8.74
N VAL A 6 4.62 -7.96 -8.77
CA VAL A 6 5.06 -8.63 -7.54
C VAL A 6 6.25 -7.89 -6.93
N LEU A 7 7.22 -7.49 -7.74
CA LEU A 7 8.39 -6.74 -7.27
C LEU A 7 8.01 -5.37 -6.72
N VAL A 8 7.09 -4.67 -7.37
CA VAL A 8 6.58 -3.37 -6.87
C VAL A 8 5.96 -3.54 -5.50
N LYS A 9 5.09 -4.53 -5.34
CA LYS A 9 4.40 -4.80 -4.07
C LYS A 9 5.39 -5.12 -2.96
N GLU A 10 6.36 -5.98 -3.22
CA GLU A 10 7.37 -6.36 -2.23
C GLU A 10 8.22 -5.15 -1.82
N TYR A 11 8.60 -4.32 -2.78
CA TYR A 11 9.35 -3.10 -2.49
C TYR A 11 8.57 -2.18 -1.56
N ILE A 12 7.29 -1.96 -1.85
CA ILE A 12 6.43 -1.09 -1.04
C ILE A 12 6.27 -1.66 0.37
N LYS A 13 6.03 -2.97 0.50
CA LYS A 13 5.89 -3.62 1.81
C LYS A 13 7.13 -3.47 2.67
N VAL A 14 8.31 -3.66 2.09
CA VAL A 14 9.58 -3.50 2.80
C VAL A 14 9.76 -2.06 3.23
N HIS A 15 9.45 -1.12 2.37
CA HIS A 15 9.58 0.31 2.64
C HIS A 15 8.62 0.78 3.74
N GLU A 16 7.35 0.34 3.69
CA GLU A 16 6.33 0.74 4.67
C GLU A 16 6.49 0.02 6.01
N GLY A 17 6.95 -1.24 5.98
CA GLY A 17 7.00 -2.07 7.17
C GLY A 17 5.62 -2.59 7.57
N LEU A 18 5.61 -3.55 8.49
CA LEU A 18 4.37 -4.19 8.96
C LEU A 18 4.14 -3.87 10.42
N VAL A 19 2.98 -3.29 10.73
CA VAL A 19 2.55 -3.03 12.10
C VAL A 19 1.15 -3.60 12.27
N LEU A 20 0.98 -4.49 13.23
CA LEU A 20 -0.28 -5.23 13.42
C LEU A 20 -1.28 -4.54 14.36
N HIS A 21 -0.94 -3.36 14.86
CA HIS A 21 -1.83 -2.55 15.70
C HIS A 21 -1.92 -1.12 15.16
N VAL A 22 -2.95 -0.41 15.56
CA VAL A 22 -3.11 0.99 15.13
C VAL A 22 -2.01 1.84 15.74
N TYR A 23 -1.38 2.67 14.90
CA TYR A 23 -0.42 3.66 15.34
C TYR A 23 -0.66 4.97 14.58
N LYS A 24 -0.08 6.05 15.07
CA LYS A 24 -0.16 7.34 14.39
C LYS A 24 1.10 7.53 13.56
N ASP A 25 0.92 7.92 12.31
CA ASP A 25 2.04 8.23 11.42
C ASP A 25 2.66 9.60 11.77
N SER A 26 3.63 10.05 10.99
CA SER A 26 4.31 11.33 11.22
C SER A 26 3.36 12.53 11.14
N LEU A 27 2.22 12.39 10.50
CA LEU A 27 1.21 13.43 10.38
C LEU A 27 0.08 13.27 11.41
N GLY A 28 0.21 12.33 12.34
CA GLY A 28 -0.79 12.07 13.37
C GLY A 28 -2.01 11.29 12.91
N LYS A 29 -1.94 10.68 11.73
CA LYS A 29 -3.05 9.89 11.17
C LYS A 29 -2.96 8.45 11.62
N LYS A 30 -4.11 7.86 11.98
CA LYS A 30 -4.19 6.46 12.39
C LYS A 30 -3.86 5.55 11.20
N THR A 31 -2.95 4.63 11.40
CA THR A 31 -2.41 3.75 10.36
C THR A 31 -2.27 2.33 10.92
N ILE A 32 -2.38 1.32 10.08
CA ILE A 32 -2.23 -0.08 10.47
C ILE A 32 -1.73 -0.91 9.29
N GLY A 33 -1.14 -2.07 9.56
CA GLY A 33 -0.68 -2.98 8.51
C GLY A 33 0.53 -2.45 7.77
N TYR A 34 0.48 -2.50 6.44
CA TYR A 34 1.52 -1.96 5.56
C TYR A 34 1.16 -0.53 5.15
N GLY A 35 1.03 0.35 6.11
CA GLY A 35 0.73 1.75 5.81
C GLY A 35 -0.73 2.01 5.42
N HIS A 36 -1.66 1.14 5.80
CA HIS A 36 -3.08 1.37 5.53
C HIS A 36 -3.60 2.51 6.41
N LEU A 37 -4.11 3.56 5.79
CA LEU A 37 -4.75 4.66 6.49
C LEU A 37 -6.13 4.22 6.97
N VAL A 38 -6.34 4.26 8.29
CA VAL A 38 -7.63 3.89 8.88
C VAL A 38 -8.69 4.91 8.48
N LEU A 39 -9.75 4.44 7.83
CA LEU A 39 -10.83 5.29 7.34
C LEU A 39 -11.93 5.43 8.38
N PRO A 40 -12.77 6.48 8.30
CA PRO A 40 -13.95 6.61 9.16
C PRO A 40 -14.84 5.37 9.04
N GLY A 41 -15.25 4.83 10.16
CA GLY A 41 -16.06 3.61 10.21
C GLY A 41 -15.25 2.32 10.31
N GLU A 42 -13.95 2.36 10.09
CA GLU A 42 -13.07 1.21 10.33
C GLU A 42 -12.67 1.18 11.80
N ASN A 43 -12.89 0.03 12.46
CA ASN A 43 -12.59 -0.13 13.87
C ASN A 43 -11.54 -1.23 14.05
N PHE A 44 -10.27 -0.85 13.86
CA PHE A 44 -9.16 -1.77 14.06
C PHE A 44 -8.55 -1.56 15.45
N THR A 45 -8.18 -2.66 16.09
CA THR A 45 -7.29 -2.64 17.26
C THR A 45 -6.01 -3.38 16.91
N THR A 46 -6.13 -4.66 16.57
CA THR A 46 -5.04 -5.53 16.16
C THR A 46 -5.51 -6.36 14.98
N ILE A 47 -4.64 -6.61 14.03
CA ILE A 47 -4.93 -7.45 12.87
C ILE A 47 -3.87 -8.54 12.73
N THR A 48 -4.21 -9.58 11.97
CA THR A 48 -3.25 -10.62 11.61
C THR A 48 -2.44 -10.19 10.39
N LYS A 49 -1.33 -10.89 10.14
CA LYS A 49 -0.54 -10.64 8.93
C LYS A 49 -1.37 -10.86 7.66
N GLU A 50 -2.26 -11.86 7.68
CA GLU A 50 -3.14 -12.13 6.55
C GLU A 50 -4.10 -10.97 6.30
N GLN A 51 -4.67 -10.41 7.37
CA GLN A 51 -5.53 -9.23 7.26
C GLN A 51 -4.75 -8.03 6.75
N ALA A 52 -3.51 -7.86 7.19
CA ALA A 52 -2.64 -6.80 6.70
C ALA A 52 -2.37 -6.95 5.21
N ASN A 53 -2.15 -8.18 4.73
CA ASN A 53 -1.97 -8.46 3.31
C ASN A 53 -3.23 -8.15 2.51
N GLN A 54 -4.40 -8.49 3.04
CA GLN A 54 -5.68 -8.19 2.38
C GLN A 54 -5.90 -6.68 2.25
N LEU A 55 -5.62 -5.93 3.32
CA LEU A 55 -5.71 -4.47 3.29
C LEU A 55 -4.72 -3.90 2.28
N PHE A 56 -3.50 -4.42 2.26
CA PHE A 56 -2.48 -3.96 1.33
C PHE A 56 -2.91 -4.20 -0.12
N GLU A 57 -3.42 -5.38 -0.45
CA GLU A 57 -3.86 -5.70 -1.81
C GLU A 57 -4.99 -4.79 -2.26
N LYS A 58 -5.94 -4.53 -1.38
CA LYS A 58 -7.06 -3.63 -1.66
C LYS A 58 -6.56 -2.20 -1.93
N ASP A 59 -5.69 -1.70 -1.06
CA ASP A 59 -5.13 -0.36 -1.20
C ASP A 59 -4.25 -0.25 -2.44
N PHE A 60 -3.44 -1.27 -2.70
CA PHE A 60 -2.57 -1.32 -3.87
C PHE A 60 -3.38 -1.28 -5.16
N GLN A 61 -4.44 -2.09 -5.24
CA GLN A 61 -5.28 -2.11 -6.42
C GLN A 61 -5.88 -0.75 -6.72
N LYS A 62 -6.36 -0.08 -5.69
CA LYS A 62 -6.92 1.27 -5.80
C LYS A 62 -5.88 2.27 -6.32
N HIS A 63 -4.70 2.28 -5.73
CA HIS A 63 -3.62 3.19 -6.12
C HIS A 63 -3.09 2.86 -7.52
N TYR A 64 -2.97 1.58 -7.83
CA TYR A 64 -2.51 1.14 -9.15
C TYR A 64 -3.46 1.58 -10.26
N GLU A 65 -4.77 1.44 -10.04
CA GLU A 65 -5.77 1.89 -11.02
C GLU A 65 -5.69 3.40 -11.23
N GLN A 66 -5.44 4.16 -10.19
CA GLN A 66 -5.24 5.61 -10.30
C GLN A 66 -3.95 5.94 -11.04
N ALA A 67 -2.87 5.22 -10.75
CA ALA A 67 -1.57 5.45 -11.38
C ALA A 67 -1.59 5.14 -12.87
N LYS A 68 -2.32 4.10 -13.28
CA LYS A 68 -2.42 3.71 -14.69
C LYS A 68 -3.05 4.80 -15.55
N ARG A 69 -3.82 5.70 -14.96
CA ARG A 69 -4.41 6.83 -15.68
C ARG A 69 -3.40 7.92 -15.97
N PHE A 70 -2.23 7.86 -15.33
CA PHE A 70 -1.18 8.86 -15.52
C PHE A 70 -0.55 8.67 -16.91
N PRO A 71 -0.49 9.72 -17.77
CA PRO A 71 0.07 9.57 -19.11
C PRO A 71 1.51 9.06 -19.06
N GLY A 72 1.79 8.02 -19.84
CA GLY A 72 3.13 7.47 -19.94
C GLY A 72 3.54 6.57 -18.77
N PHE A 73 2.62 6.24 -17.86
CA PHE A 73 2.95 5.39 -16.71
C PHE A 73 3.60 4.06 -17.12
N SER A 74 3.04 3.38 -18.13
CA SER A 74 3.56 2.08 -18.59
C SER A 74 4.95 2.17 -19.19
N LYS A 75 5.40 3.36 -19.59
CA LYS A 75 6.71 3.60 -20.18
C LYS A 75 7.76 4.02 -19.16
N LEU A 76 7.35 4.26 -17.91
CA LEU A 76 8.27 4.67 -16.85
C LEU A 76 9.12 3.48 -16.39
N PRO A 77 10.37 3.74 -15.96
CA PRO A 77 11.16 2.73 -15.29
C PRO A 77 10.49 2.24 -14.01
N PHE A 78 10.83 1.03 -13.60
CA PHE A 78 10.29 0.39 -12.39
C PHE A 78 10.30 1.34 -11.18
N GLN A 79 11.42 2.00 -10.91
CA GLN A 79 11.55 2.89 -9.76
C GLN A 79 10.55 4.05 -9.81
N LYS A 80 10.32 4.59 -10.99
CA LYS A 80 9.39 5.70 -11.17
C LYS A 80 7.94 5.25 -11.02
N GLN A 81 7.61 4.06 -11.51
CA GLN A 81 6.26 3.50 -11.31
C GLN A 81 5.98 3.31 -9.82
N THR A 82 6.97 2.84 -9.06
CA THR A 82 6.85 2.64 -7.62
C THR A 82 6.56 3.96 -6.89
N VAL A 83 7.20 5.03 -7.30
CA VAL A 83 6.97 6.36 -6.72
C VAL A 83 5.54 6.86 -6.98
N ILE A 84 5.01 6.59 -8.19
CA ILE A 84 3.66 7.04 -8.56
C ILE A 84 2.58 6.22 -7.84
N ILE A 85 2.78 4.92 -7.70
CA ILE A 85 1.85 4.04 -7.00
C ILE A 85 1.84 4.38 -5.50
#